data_0d904ae659f3ee23a42318d4327dd11b
#
_entry.id   0d904ae659f3ee23a42318d4327dd11b
#
_cell.length_a   1.000
_cell.length_b   1.000
_cell.length_c   1.000
_cell.angle_alpha   90.00
_cell.angle_beta   90.00
_cell.angle_gamma   90.00
#
_symmetry.space_group_name_H-M   'P 1'
#
loop_
_entity.id
_entity.type
_entity.pdbx_description
1 polymer ?
#
loop_
_entity_poly.entity_id
_entity_poly.type
_entity_poly.pdbx_seq_one_letter_code
_entity_poly.pdbx_strand_id
1 'polypeptide(L)'
;MRTFDIRPTNKSLQKAIQEKIDNLNKPKGSLGRLEELALQVCLIQQTLEPSLAHPCHLLLGGDHGIEREGVSVSPREVTWQQMINFTRGGGGVNMFCRQHGFTLRIVDVGVDYDLSGVEGIIHRKIAPGTKNFCYEPAMTQEEFDQAIRVGAELVDDCISEGCHVLSIGEMGIGNTSPSSIWMHLFGNIPLEECIGAGAGLDTPGIRHKYEVLKEAVERYQHSPITKHSSPITQYPTPLMYFGGFEMVAAIGAMLRAAERHLIILIDGFIMTACAIAAIRLYPAAQDYMIFTHCGDESGHKRMLDIVNAKPLLHLGLRLGEGTGALCAFPIIDSAVRMVNEMNNFDNAKITKYF
;
A
#
# COMPACT_ATOMS: atom_id res chain seq x y z
N MET A 1 15.83 -7.87 -10.78
CA MET A 1 15.15 -7.18 -9.64
C MET A 1 16.16 -6.98 -8.51
N ARG A 2 16.14 -5.84 -7.81
CA ARG A 2 16.90 -5.59 -6.56
C ARG A 2 16.53 -6.66 -5.51
N THR A 3 17.50 -7.15 -4.78
CA THR A 3 17.30 -8.03 -3.61
C THR A 3 17.23 -7.21 -2.33
N PHE A 4 16.43 -7.67 -1.37
CA PHE A 4 16.24 -7.04 -0.06
C PHE A 4 16.57 -8.03 1.06
N ASP A 5 17.19 -7.58 2.14
CA ASP A 5 17.42 -8.38 3.36
C ASP A 5 16.34 -8.09 4.40
N ILE A 6 15.16 -8.63 4.17
CA ILE A 6 14.01 -8.44 5.07
C ILE A 6 13.91 -9.64 5.99
N ARG A 7 14.02 -9.40 7.29
CA ARG A 7 13.90 -10.43 8.34
C ARG A 7 12.61 -10.22 9.13
N PRO A 8 12.03 -11.29 9.69
CA PRO A 8 10.94 -11.15 10.64
C PRO A 8 11.35 -10.23 11.80
N THR A 9 10.38 -9.50 12.37
CA THR A 9 10.64 -8.67 13.55
C THR A 9 11.24 -9.49 14.67
N ASN A 10 12.32 -8.98 15.26
CA ASN A 10 12.98 -9.66 16.37
C ASN A 10 12.08 -9.67 17.62
N LYS A 11 11.80 -10.84 18.16
CA LYS A 11 10.90 -11.02 19.31
C LYS A 11 11.61 -11.00 20.67
N SER A 12 12.92 -10.68 20.70
CA SER A 12 13.69 -10.62 21.96
C SER A 12 13.09 -9.66 22.99
N LEU A 13 12.52 -8.55 22.55
CA LEU A 13 11.86 -7.57 23.43
C LEU A 13 10.38 -7.85 23.68
N GLN A 14 9.76 -8.86 23.02
CA GLN A 14 8.31 -9.08 23.09
C GLN A 14 7.79 -9.21 24.52
N LYS A 15 8.50 -9.95 25.38
CA LYS A 15 8.11 -10.13 26.78
C LYS A 15 8.18 -8.79 27.55
N ALA A 16 9.26 -8.05 27.40
CA ALA A 16 9.42 -6.75 28.08
C ALA A 16 8.39 -5.71 27.60
N ILE A 17 8.09 -5.68 26.30
CA ILE A 17 7.05 -4.80 25.75
C ILE A 17 5.68 -5.20 26.31
N GLN A 18 5.35 -6.48 26.32
CA GLN A 18 4.08 -6.96 26.85
C GLN A 18 3.95 -6.66 28.36
N GLU A 19 5.00 -6.87 29.12
CA GLU A 19 5.04 -6.52 30.55
C GLU A 19 4.83 -5.01 30.77
N LYS A 20 5.45 -4.15 29.94
CA LYS A 20 5.22 -2.70 30.00
C LYS A 20 3.76 -2.36 29.73
N ILE A 21 3.15 -2.92 28.66
CA ILE A 21 1.74 -2.69 28.29
C ILE A 21 0.78 -3.20 29.38
N ASP A 22 1.04 -4.38 29.93
CA ASP A 22 0.20 -4.99 30.98
C ASP A 22 0.31 -4.25 32.33
N ASN A 23 1.43 -3.55 32.59
CA ASN A 23 1.63 -2.79 33.79
C ASN A 23 1.14 -1.33 33.75
N LEU A 24 0.67 -0.87 32.58
CA LEU A 24 -0.01 0.42 32.50
C LEU A 24 -1.25 0.44 33.40
N ASN A 25 -1.58 1.62 33.94
CA ASN A 25 -2.67 1.78 34.92
C ASN A 25 -4.05 1.58 34.24
N LYS A 26 -4.35 0.34 33.92
CA LYS A 26 -5.59 -0.14 33.28
C LYS A 26 -5.76 -1.64 33.49
N PRO A 27 -6.99 -2.19 33.42
CA PRO A 27 -7.17 -3.64 33.39
C PRO A 27 -6.40 -4.25 32.20
N LYS A 28 -5.82 -5.42 32.40
CA LYS A 28 -5.08 -6.13 31.35
C LYS A 28 -5.98 -6.40 30.14
N GLY A 29 -5.51 -6.08 28.94
CA GLY A 29 -6.25 -6.27 27.69
C GLY A 29 -7.40 -5.28 27.44
N SER A 30 -7.66 -4.32 28.35
CA SER A 30 -8.85 -3.46 28.27
C SER A 30 -8.84 -2.44 27.12
N LEU A 31 -7.69 -2.16 26.51
CA LEU A 31 -7.54 -1.31 25.34
C LEU A 31 -7.45 -2.12 24.01
N GLY A 32 -7.58 -3.45 24.10
CA GLY A 32 -7.79 -4.32 22.95
C GLY A 32 -6.81 -4.08 21.80
N ARG A 33 -7.30 -3.68 20.63
CA ARG A 33 -6.49 -3.50 19.42
C ARG A 33 -5.36 -2.47 19.55
N LEU A 34 -5.50 -1.46 20.42
CA LEU A 34 -4.41 -0.51 20.68
C LEU A 34 -3.20 -1.17 21.33
N GLU A 35 -3.41 -2.17 22.18
CA GLU A 35 -2.32 -2.92 22.81
C GLU A 35 -1.58 -3.80 21.78
N GLU A 36 -2.32 -4.44 20.86
CA GLU A 36 -1.72 -5.20 19.76
C GLU A 36 -0.89 -4.29 18.81
N LEU A 37 -1.40 -3.09 18.48
CA LEU A 37 -0.68 -2.11 17.67
C LEU A 37 0.57 -1.61 18.38
N ALA A 38 0.47 -1.28 19.65
CA ALA A 38 1.61 -0.85 20.44
C ALA A 38 2.71 -1.91 20.48
N LEU A 39 2.34 -3.17 20.71
CA LEU A 39 3.28 -4.30 20.65
C LEU A 39 3.94 -4.40 19.26
N GLN A 40 3.16 -4.34 18.17
CA GLN A 40 3.67 -4.41 16.82
C GLN A 40 4.66 -3.27 16.51
N VAL A 41 4.31 -2.02 16.84
CA VAL A 41 5.17 -0.85 16.60
C VAL A 41 6.48 -0.96 17.41
N CYS A 42 6.40 -1.33 18.69
CA CYS A 42 7.59 -1.54 19.53
C CYS A 42 8.50 -2.65 18.96
N LEU A 43 7.93 -3.74 18.44
CA LEU A 43 8.69 -4.83 17.81
C LEU A 43 9.33 -4.40 16.50
N ILE A 44 8.65 -3.61 15.67
CA ILE A 44 9.22 -3.07 14.42
C ILE A 44 10.45 -2.21 14.75
N GLN A 45 10.35 -1.31 15.72
CA GLN A 45 11.40 -0.36 16.07
C GLN A 45 12.41 -0.90 17.09
N GLN A 46 12.19 -2.11 17.63
CA GLN A 46 13.04 -2.74 18.66
C GLN A 46 13.27 -1.82 19.88
N THR A 47 12.20 -1.21 20.40
CA THR A 47 12.25 -0.26 21.50
C THR A 47 11.04 -0.39 22.43
N LEU A 48 11.20 0.04 23.66
CA LEU A 48 10.11 0.25 24.63
C LEU A 48 9.50 1.66 24.55
N GLU A 49 10.11 2.55 23.77
CA GLU A 49 9.71 3.95 23.58
C GLU A 49 9.55 4.23 22.06
N PRO A 50 8.46 3.71 21.45
CA PRO A 50 8.24 3.86 20.02
C PRO A 50 7.97 5.30 19.62
N SER A 51 8.28 5.64 18.35
CA SER A 51 8.11 6.97 17.79
C SER A 51 7.43 6.92 16.42
N LEU A 52 6.54 7.89 16.17
CA LEU A 52 5.93 8.12 14.88
C LEU A 52 6.45 9.43 14.23
N ALA A 53 7.65 9.86 14.61
CA ALA A 53 8.23 11.12 14.15
C ALA A 53 8.38 11.17 12.62
N HIS A 54 8.24 12.38 12.07
CA HIS A 54 8.42 12.69 10.65
C HIS A 54 7.65 11.74 9.70
N PRO A 55 6.33 11.56 9.90
CA PRO A 55 5.56 10.67 9.05
C PRO A 55 5.56 11.16 7.61
N CYS A 56 5.79 10.26 6.65
CA CYS A 56 5.87 10.58 5.23
C CYS A 56 4.78 9.84 4.45
N HIS A 57 4.19 10.53 3.47
CA HIS A 57 3.25 9.97 2.53
C HIS A 57 3.79 10.07 1.10
N LEU A 58 3.98 8.92 0.44
CA LEU A 58 4.32 8.83 -0.97
C LEU A 58 3.03 8.69 -1.78
N LEU A 59 2.72 9.68 -2.61
CA LEU A 59 1.63 9.62 -3.58
C LEU A 59 2.23 9.37 -4.97
N LEU A 60 2.07 8.16 -5.48
CA LEU A 60 2.70 7.71 -6.72
C LEU A 60 1.71 7.81 -7.88
N GLY A 61 2.06 8.53 -8.95
CA GLY A 61 1.23 8.71 -10.14
C GLY A 61 1.71 7.90 -11.33
N GLY A 62 0.78 7.19 -12.01
CA GLY A 62 1.09 6.44 -13.23
C GLY A 62 -0.16 6.09 -14.03
N ASP A 63 -0.06 6.11 -15.36
CA ASP A 63 -1.15 5.74 -16.26
C ASP A 63 -1.07 4.30 -16.74
N HIS A 64 -2.23 3.73 -17.04
CA HIS A 64 -2.40 2.35 -17.44
C HIS A 64 -2.90 2.23 -18.88
N GLY A 65 -2.20 1.44 -19.70
CA GLY A 65 -2.61 1.20 -21.08
C GLY A 65 -3.96 0.50 -21.22
N ILE A 66 -4.37 -0.26 -20.23
CA ILE A 66 -5.67 -0.95 -20.18
C ILE A 66 -6.88 0.00 -20.15
N GLU A 67 -6.69 1.25 -19.74
CA GLU A 67 -7.75 2.25 -19.73
C GLU A 67 -8.38 2.42 -21.14
N ARG A 68 -7.57 2.23 -22.20
CA ARG A 68 -8.03 2.30 -23.60
C ARG A 68 -9.10 1.28 -23.97
N GLU A 69 -9.27 0.23 -23.17
CA GLU A 69 -10.33 -0.77 -23.32
C GLU A 69 -11.66 -0.36 -22.69
N GLY A 70 -11.80 0.89 -22.19
CA GLY A 70 -13.05 1.38 -21.62
C GLY A 70 -13.39 0.74 -20.25
N VAL A 71 -12.40 0.34 -19.49
CA VAL A 71 -12.56 -0.29 -18.16
C VAL A 71 -12.71 0.72 -17.02
N SER A 72 -12.80 2.00 -17.32
CA SER A 72 -13.02 3.10 -16.38
C SER A 72 -14.00 4.12 -16.96
N VAL A 73 -14.81 4.74 -16.10
CA VAL A 73 -15.67 5.89 -16.48
C VAL A 73 -14.88 7.19 -16.54
N SER A 74 -13.78 7.26 -15.76
CA SER A 74 -12.93 8.45 -15.75
C SER A 74 -11.95 8.36 -16.93
N PRO A 75 -11.80 9.44 -17.72
CA PRO A 75 -10.83 9.48 -18.79
C PRO A 75 -9.41 9.62 -18.24
N ARG A 76 -8.41 9.24 -19.04
CA ARG A 76 -6.99 9.24 -18.68
C ARG A 76 -6.49 10.58 -18.13
N GLU A 77 -6.99 11.68 -18.71
CA GLU A 77 -6.59 13.03 -18.34
C GLU A 77 -6.78 13.33 -16.84
N VAL A 78 -7.69 12.63 -16.18
CA VAL A 78 -7.92 12.79 -14.74
C VAL A 78 -6.65 12.48 -13.95
N THR A 79 -5.79 11.56 -14.40
CA THR A 79 -4.52 11.25 -13.72
C THR A 79 -3.64 12.49 -13.60
N TRP A 80 -3.28 13.12 -14.72
CA TRP A 80 -2.38 14.29 -14.67
C TRP A 80 -3.06 15.52 -14.06
N GLN A 81 -4.38 15.68 -14.24
CA GLN A 81 -5.13 16.77 -13.63
C GLN A 81 -5.10 16.67 -12.10
N GLN A 82 -5.29 15.46 -11.56
CA GLN A 82 -5.18 15.24 -10.12
C GLN A 82 -3.74 15.40 -9.61
N MET A 83 -2.72 14.95 -10.34
CA MET A 83 -1.33 15.19 -9.97
C MET A 83 -1.03 16.68 -9.79
N ILE A 84 -1.52 17.53 -10.71
CA ILE A 84 -1.42 18.99 -10.59
C ILE A 84 -2.27 19.52 -9.42
N ASN A 85 -3.50 19.00 -9.24
CA ASN A 85 -4.36 19.40 -8.13
C ASN A 85 -3.71 19.12 -6.76
N PHE A 86 -3.00 18.01 -6.62
CA PHE A 86 -2.27 17.66 -5.39
C PHE A 86 -1.17 18.66 -5.06
N THR A 87 -0.44 19.20 -6.05
CA THR A 87 0.58 20.24 -5.80
C THR A 87 -0.03 21.55 -5.29
N ARG A 88 -1.32 21.78 -5.60
CA ARG A 88 -2.08 22.94 -5.14
C ARG A 88 -2.81 22.72 -3.82
N GLY A 89 -2.64 21.54 -3.21
CA GLY A 89 -3.26 21.20 -1.92
C GLY A 89 -4.75 20.83 -1.99
N GLY A 90 -5.28 20.46 -3.17
CA GLY A 90 -6.70 20.28 -3.42
C GLY A 90 -7.25 18.87 -3.27
N GLY A 91 -6.41 17.84 -3.11
CA GLY A 91 -6.85 16.45 -2.95
C GLY A 91 -7.26 16.08 -1.53
N GLY A 92 -7.96 14.96 -1.38
CA GLY A 92 -8.26 14.36 -0.08
C GLY A 92 -7.00 14.07 0.72
N VAL A 93 -5.99 13.50 0.07
CA VAL A 93 -4.65 13.25 0.64
C VAL A 93 -4.02 14.51 1.23
N ASN A 94 -4.15 15.65 0.57
CA ASN A 94 -3.57 16.91 1.06
C ASN A 94 -4.18 17.34 2.40
N MET A 95 -5.51 17.23 2.52
CA MET A 95 -6.24 17.59 3.75
C MET A 95 -5.77 16.71 4.91
N PHE A 96 -5.75 15.39 4.72
CA PHE A 96 -5.34 14.46 5.77
C PHE A 96 -3.84 14.59 6.12
N CYS A 97 -2.96 14.80 5.14
CA CYS A 97 -1.54 15.05 5.40
C CYS A 97 -1.34 16.29 6.27
N ARG A 98 -2.02 17.41 5.96
CA ARG A 98 -1.97 18.62 6.79
C ARG A 98 -2.53 18.38 8.20
N GLN A 99 -3.65 17.66 8.31
CA GLN A 99 -4.29 17.35 9.58
C GLN A 99 -3.39 16.54 10.52
N HIS A 100 -2.63 15.60 9.97
CA HIS A 100 -1.85 14.65 10.75
C HIS A 100 -0.33 14.87 10.70
N GLY A 101 0.12 15.96 10.07
CA GLY A 101 1.53 16.33 10.01
C GLY A 101 2.40 15.44 9.11
N PHE A 102 1.81 14.80 8.10
CA PHE A 102 2.56 14.04 7.11
C PHE A 102 3.24 14.95 6.09
N THR A 103 4.49 14.68 5.80
CA THR A 103 5.17 15.22 4.63
C THR A 103 4.64 14.51 3.38
N LEU A 104 3.91 15.22 2.52
CA LEU A 104 3.39 14.68 1.27
C LEU A 104 4.44 14.81 0.15
N ARG A 105 4.75 13.71 -0.51
CA ARG A 105 5.63 13.62 -1.68
C ARG A 105 4.82 13.14 -2.88
N ILE A 106 4.61 14.02 -3.85
CA ILE A 106 3.87 13.75 -5.09
C ILE A 106 4.88 13.34 -6.14
N VAL A 107 4.79 12.10 -6.61
CA VAL A 107 5.82 11.48 -7.46
C VAL A 107 5.22 11.01 -8.78
N ASP A 108 5.73 11.53 -9.88
CA ASP A 108 5.43 11.02 -11.21
C ASP A 108 6.37 9.85 -11.52
N VAL A 109 5.82 8.64 -11.57
CA VAL A 109 6.55 7.43 -11.95
C VAL A 109 6.13 6.89 -13.32
N GLY A 110 5.05 7.42 -13.90
CA GLY A 110 4.57 6.92 -15.19
C GLY A 110 3.33 7.62 -15.74
N VAL A 111 3.11 8.89 -15.45
CA VAL A 111 1.98 9.66 -15.99
C VAL A 111 2.21 9.96 -17.48
N ASP A 112 1.21 9.69 -18.32
CA ASP A 112 1.25 9.92 -19.76
C ASP A 112 0.92 11.40 -20.11
N TYR A 113 1.67 12.29 -19.49
CA TYR A 113 1.59 13.74 -19.67
C TYR A 113 2.93 14.38 -19.27
N ASP A 114 3.30 15.49 -19.89
CA ASP A 114 4.49 16.22 -19.51
C ASP A 114 4.24 17.09 -18.26
N LEU A 115 4.71 16.63 -17.12
CA LEU A 115 4.65 17.30 -15.84
C LEU A 115 5.94 18.03 -15.47
N SER A 116 6.94 18.09 -16.36
CA SER A 116 8.28 18.64 -16.07
C SER A 116 8.27 20.10 -15.61
N GLY A 117 7.27 20.89 -16.05
CA GLY A 117 7.07 22.28 -15.65
C GLY A 117 6.22 22.47 -14.40
N VAL A 118 5.77 21.40 -13.72
CA VAL A 118 4.90 21.49 -12.54
C VAL A 118 5.72 21.43 -11.26
N GLU A 119 5.80 22.56 -10.56
CA GLU A 119 6.48 22.65 -9.27
C GLU A 119 5.78 21.75 -8.21
N GLY A 120 6.56 21.10 -7.35
CA GLY A 120 6.08 20.22 -6.29
C GLY A 120 5.91 18.77 -6.71
N ILE A 121 6.18 18.39 -7.96
CA ILE A 121 6.22 17.01 -8.43
C ILE A 121 7.68 16.51 -8.43
N ILE A 122 7.88 15.35 -7.82
CA ILE A 122 9.14 14.61 -7.87
C ILE A 122 9.13 13.76 -9.14
N HIS A 123 10.03 14.06 -10.08
CA HIS A 123 10.10 13.39 -11.38
C HIS A 123 10.94 12.10 -11.28
N ARG A 124 10.28 10.97 -11.33
CA ARG A 124 10.86 9.61 -11.35
C ARG A 124 10.25 8.76 -12.48
N LYS A 125 9.77 9.42 -13.54
CA LYS A 125 9.06 8.79 -14.66
C LYS A 125 9.90 7.69 -15.31
N ILE A 126 9.33 6.51 -15.43
CA ILE A 126 9.90 5.31 -16.06
C ILE A 126 9.57 5.34 -17.54
N ALA A 127 8.26 5.48 -17.87
CA ALA A 127 7.75 5.65 -19.21
C ALA A 127 6.41 6.40 -19.16
N PRO A 128 5.91 6.94 -20.30
CA PRO A 128 4.60 7.61 -20.37
C PRO A 128 3.46 6.58 -20.38
N GLY A 129 3.07 6.09 -19.21
CA GLY A 129 2.09 5.03 -19.02
C GLY A 129 2.59 3.64 -19.34
N THR A 130 1.90 2.62 -18.84
CA THR A 130 2.18 1.24 -19.22
C THR A 130 1.61 0.91 -20.59
N LYS A 131 2.08 -0.20 -21.18
CA LYS A 131 1.44 -0.81 -22.34
C LYS A 131 0.10 -1.44 -21.95
N ASN A 132 -0.72 -1.74 -22.97
CA ASN A 132 -1.99 -2.41 -22.78
C ASN A 132 -1.79 -3.93 -22.64
N PHE A 133 -2.00 -4.45 -21.46
CA PHE A 133 -1.79 -5.87 -21.17
C PHE A 133 -2.80 -6.82 -21.83
N CYS A 134 -3.82 -6.30 -22.52
CA CYS A 134 -4.65 -7.12 -23.41
C CYS A 134 -3.86 -7.62 -24.61
N TYR A 135 -2.77 -6.97 -24.99
CA TYR A 135 -2.00 -7.29 -26.20
C TYR A 135 -0.58 -7.74 -25.92
N GLU A 136 0.09 -7.12 -24.97
CA GLU A 136 1.48 -7.37 -24.59
C GLU A 136 1.71 -7.08 -23.10
N PRO A 137 2.83 -7.52 -22.48
CA PRO A 137 3.13 -7.18 -21.10
C PRO A 137 3.09 -5.68 -20.85
N ALA A 138 2.52 -5.26 -19.71
CA ALA A 138 2.37 -3.86 -19.31
C ALA A 138 3.71 -3.10 -19.28
N MET A 139 4.78 -3.79 -18.94
CA MET A 139 6.14 -3.23 -18.87
C MET A 139 7.21 -4.27 -19.24
N THR A 140 8.39 -3.80 -19.62
CA THR A 140 9.58 -4.63 -19.81
C THR A 140 10.21 -5.02 -18.47
N GLN A 141 11.16 -5.97 -18.49
CA GLN A 141 11.91 -6.33 -17.28
C GLN A 141 12.75 -5.15 -16.75
N GLU A 142 13.33 -4.36 -17.64
CA GLU A 142 14.12 -3.17 -17.29
C GLU A 142 13.25 -2.12 -16.60
N GLU A 143 12.06 -1.85 -17.13
CA GLU A 143 11.08 -0.92 -16.56
C GLU A 143 10.58 -1.42 -15.20
N PHE A 144 10.30 -2.72 -15.06
CA PHE A 144 9.93 -3.33 -13.79
C PHE A 144 11.03 -3.18 -12.73
N ASP A 145 12.27 -3.49 -13.09
CA ASP A 145 13.42 -3.38 -12.20
C ASP A 145 13.70 -1.92 -11.82
N GLN A 146 13.45 -0.98 -12.73
CA GLN A 146 13.54 0.45 -12.47
C GLN A 146 12.45 0.92 -11.52
N ALA A 147 11.20 0.46 -11.69
CA ALA A 147 10.08 0.82 -10.81
C ALA A 147 10.34 0.36 -9.36
N ILE A 148 10.78 -0.89 -9.16
CA ILE A 148 11.19 -1.40 -7.84
C ILE A 148 12.30 -0.54 -7.22
N ARG A 149 13.29 -0.16 -8.02
CA ARG A 149 14.43 0.67 -7.57
C ARG A 149 13.97 2.07 -7.19
N VAL A 150 13.14 2.71 -8.01
CA VAL A 150 12.57 4.05 -7.74
C VAL A 150 11.81 4.05 -6.42
N GLY A 151 10.94 3.07 -6.19
CA GLY A 151 10.21 2.95 -4.92
C GLY A 151 11.15 2.84 -3.72
N ALA A 152 12.23 2.04 -3.84
CA ALA A 152 13.20 1.89 -2.76
C ALA A 152 14.01 3.18 -2.51
N GLU A 153 14.43 3.90 -3.55
CA GLU A 153 15.14 5.18 -3.44
C GLU A 153 14.30 6.26 -2.75
N LEU A 154 13.01 6.35 -3.08
CA LEU A 154 12.08 7.28 -2.43
C LEU A 154 11.98 7.03 -0.91
N VAL A 155 12.06 5.78 -0.47
CA VAL A 155 12.09 5.44 0.96
C VAL A 155 13.43 5.85 1.59
N ASP A 156 14.56 5.65 0.90
CA ASP A 156 15.85 6.12 1.39
C ASP A 156 15.87 7.64 1.57
N ASP A 157 15.23 8.39 0.65
CA ASP A 157 15.05 9.85 0.78
C ASP A 157 14.22 10.20 2.03
N CYS A 158 13.08 9.49 2.28
CA CYS A 158 12.28 9.70 3.49
C CYS A 158 13.07 9.41 4.77
N ILE A 159 13.84 8.33 4.79
CA ILE A 159 14.67 7.94 5.93
C ILE A 159 15.74 9.00 6.23
N SER A 160 16.35 9.57 5.20
CA SER A 160 17.37 10.63 5.37
C SER A 160 16.81 11.88 6.07
N GLU A 161 15.49 12.07 6.05
CA GLU A 161 14.76 13.13 6.73
C GLU A 161 14.19 12.69 8.10
N GLY A 162 14.55 11.49 8.55
CA GLY A 162 14.14 10.96 9.86
C GLY A 162 12.77 10.30 9.90
N CYS A 163 12.23 9.85 8.77
CA CYS A 163 10.93 9.20 8.69
C CYS A 163 10.89 7.88 9.50
N HIS A 164 9.87 7.74 10.34
CA HIS A 164 9.60 6.51 11.10
C HIS A 164 8.33 5.79 10.61
N VAL A 165 7.45 6.49 9.90
CA VAL A 165 6.16 5.97 9.41
C VAL A 165 5.97 6.34 7.96
N LEU A 166 5.80 5.34 7.14
CA LEU A 166 5.52 5.47 5.71
C LEU A 166 4.06 5.12 5.42
N SER A 167 3.35 6.03 4.77
CA SER A 167 2.08 5.78 4.10
C SER A 167 2.29 5.86 2.59
N ILE A 168 1.60 5.03 1.82
CA ILE A 168 1.69 5.02 0.37
C ILE A 168 0.29 5.14 -0.22
N GLY A 169 0.13 6.07 -1.14
CA GLY A 169 -1.05 6.26 -1.95
C GLY A 169 -0.71 6.21 -3.45
N GLU A 170 -1.72 6.20 -4.26
CA GLU A 170 -1.60 6.10 -5.71
C GLU A 170 -2.58 7.03 -6.43
N MET A 171 -2.25 7.36 -7.67
CA MET A 171 -3.14 8.00 -8.64
C MET A 171 -2.88 7.44 -10.03
N GLY A 172 -3.87 6.70 -10.58
CA GLY A 172 -3.75 6.12 -11.91
C GLY A 172 -5.09 5.61 -12.44
N ILE A 173 -5.64 6.26 -13.45
CA ILE A 173 -6.89 5.81 -14.04
C ILE A 173 -6.70 4.43 -14.68
N GLY A 174 -7.55 3.48 -14.28
CA GLY A 174 -7.50 2.09 -14.73
C GLY A 174 -6.79 1.10 -13.78
N ASN A 175 -6.13 1.57 -12.72
CA ASN A 175 -5.31 0.75 -11.80
C ASN A 175 -6.10 -0.30 -10.99
N THR A 176 -7.42 -0.15 -10.85
CA THR A 176 -8.25 -1.20 -10.25
C THR A 176 -8.30 -2.47 -11.10
N SER A 177 -8.00 -2.38 -12.41
CA SER A 177 -7.95 -3.54 -13.30
C SER A 177 -6.79 -4.48 -12.99
N PRO A 178 -5.51 -4.04 -12.98
CA PRO A 178 -4.40 -4.88 -12.53
C PRO A 178 -4.57 -5.36 -11.09
N SER A 179 -5.12 -4.54 -10.19
CA SER A 179 -5.37 -4.94 -8.79
C SER A 179 -6.35 -6.11 -8.70
N SER A 180 -7.43 -6.10 -9.49
CA SER A 180 -8.38 -7.21 -9.58
C SER A 180 -7.74 -8.49 -10.13
N ILE A 181 -6.88 -8.37 -11.15
CA ILE A 181 -6.15 -9.53 -11.70
C ILE A 181 -5.15 -10.08 -10.65
N TRP A 182 -4.42 -9.24 -9.95
CA TRP A 182 -3.51 -9.70 -8.89
C TRP A 182 -4.26 -10.38 -7.75
N MET A 183 -5.43 -9.84 -7.37
CA MET A 183 -6.30 -10.49 -6.39
C MET A 183 -6.74 -11.88 -6.85
N HIS A 184 -7.18 -12.03 -8.11
CA HIS A 184 -7.52 -13.31 -8.71
C HIS A 184 -6.34 -14.29 -8.68
N LEU A 185 -5.20 -13.89 -9.22
CA LEU A 185 -4.03 -14.77 -9.39
C LEU A 185 -3.35 -15.12 -8.06
N PHE A 186 -3.28 -14.15 -7.12
CA PHE A 186 -2.61 -14.37 -5.83
C PHE A 186 -3.54 -14.97 -4.78
N GLY A 187 -4.82 -14.65 -4.83
CA GLY A 187 -5.80 -15.14 -3.87
C GLY A 187 -6.48 -16.44 -4.28
N ASN A 188 -6.30 -16.88 -5.53
CA ASN A 188 -7.09 -17.96 -6.13
C ASN A 188 -8.60 -17.72 -5.96
N ILE A 189 -9.01 -16.46 -6.17
CA ILE A 189 -10.40 -16.00 -6.06
C ILE A 189 -10.98 -15.92 -7.48
N PRO A 190 -12.23 -16.33 -7.73
CA PRO A 190 -12.86 -16.17 -9.04
C PRO A 190 -12.78 -14.71 -9.54
N LEU A 191 -12.40 -14.50 -10.80
CA LEU A 191 -12.15 -13.16 -11.34
C LEU A 191 -13.38 -12.24 -11.23
N GLU A 192 -14.57 -12.79 -11.42
CA GLU A 192 -15.86 -12.07 -11.27
C GLU A 192 -16.06 -11.48 -9.86
N GLU A 193 -15.48 -12.10 -8.85
CA GLU A 193 -15.57 -11.65 -7.45
C GLU A 193 -14.49 -10.60 -7.11
N CYS A 194 -13.51 -10.42 -8.00
CA CYS A 194 -12.41 -9.46 -7.86
C CYS A 194 -12.70 -8.12 -8.52
N ILE A 195 -13.74 -8.04 -9.36
CA ILE A 195 -14.03 -6.87 -10.17
C ILE A 195 -15.18 -6.06 -9.57
N GLY A 196 -14.94 -4.78 -9.37
CA GLY A 196 -15.92 -3.82 -8.86
C GLY A 196 -16.08 -2.61 -9.78
N ALA A 197 -16.88 -1.66 -9.31
CA ALA A 197 -17.21 -0.45 -10.05
C ALA A 197 -16.00 0.49 -10.29
N GLY A 198 -14.90 0.31 -9.56
CA GLY A 198 -13.78 1.24 -9.62
C GLY A 198 -14.23 2.68 -9.36
N ALA A 199 -13.93 3.58 -10.29
CA ALA A 199 -14.33 5.00 -10.20
C ALA A 199 -15.86 5.25 -10.37
N GLY A 200 -16.68 4.21 -10.54
CA GLY A 200 -18.15 4.35 -10.61
C GLY A 200 -18.81 3.74 -11.85
N LEU A 201 -18.24 2.66 -12.42
CA LEU A 201 -18.88 1.88 -13.48
C LEU A 201 -20.26 1.38 -13.03
N ASP A 202 -21.22 1.46 -13.96
CA ASP A 202 -22.52 0.79 -13.82
C ASP A 202 -22.43 -0.72 -14.10
N THR A 203 -23.55 -1.42 -13.96
CA THR A 203 -23.59 -2.87 -14.16
C THR A 203 -23.12 -3.31 -15.57
N PRO A 204 -23.53 -2.66 -16.69
CA PRO A 204 -22.96 -2.94 -18.01
C PRO A 204 -21.45 -2.70 -18.09
N GLY A 205 -20.94 -1.61 -17.50
CA GLY A 205 -19.52 -1.30 -17.47
C GLY A 205 -18.71 -2.32 -16.66
N ILE A 206 -19.22 -2.79 -15.53
CA ILE A 206 -18.59 -3.87 -14.75
C ILE A 206 -18.52 -5.16 -15.55
N ARG A 207 -19.59 -5.52 -16.28
CA ARG A 207 -19.59 -6.70 -17.15
C ARG A 207 -18.56 -6.55 -18.28
N HIS A 208 -18.53 -5.41 -18.95
CA HIS A 208 -17.52 -5.13 -19.98
C HIS A 208 -16.10 -5.27 -19.42
N LYS A 209 -15.82 -4.66 -18.27
CA LYS A 209 -14.53 -4.80 -17.60
C LYS A 209 -14.19 -6.25 -17.30
N TYR A 210 -15.15 -7.05 -16.83
CA TYR A 210 -14.95 -8.48 -16.60
C TYR A 210 -14.52 -9.22 -17.86
N GLU A 211 -15.22 -9.03 -19.00
CA GLU A 211 -14.87 -9.71 -20.25
C GLU A 211 -13.47 -9.32 -20.73
N VAL A 212 -13.13 -8.03 -20.67
CA VAL A 212 -11.79 -7.54 -21.04
C VAL A 212 -10.71 -8.18 -20.17
N LEU A 213 -10.89 -8.18 -18.84
CA LEU A 213 -9.88 -8.74 -17.93
C LEU A 213 -9.79 -10.26 -18.01
N LYS A 214 -10.90 -10.95 -18.26
CA LYS A 214 -10.95 -12.39 -18.48
C LYS A 214 -10.12 -12.79 -19.71
N GLU A 215 -10.33 -12.13 -20.85
CA GLU A 215 -9.55 -12.38 -22.08
C GLU A 215 -8.05 -12.13 -21.85
N ALA A 216 -7.70 -11.07 -21.13
CA ALA A 216 -6.31 -10.76 -20.82
C ALA A 216 -5.67 -11.86 -19.93
N VAL A 217 -6.38 -12.36 -18.91
CA VAL A 217 -5.92 -13.45 -18.05
C VAL A 217 -5.79 -14.77 -18.83
N GLU A 218 -6.78 -15.12 -19.66
CA GLU A 218 -6.74 -16.31 -20.51
C GLU A 218 -5.54 -16.26 -21.48
N ARG A 219 -5.30 -15.12 -22.11
CA ARG A 219 -4.13 -14.91 -22.99
C ARG A 219 -2.82 -15.10 -22.22
N TYR A 220 -2.70 -14.50 -21.05
CA TYR A 220 -1.54 -14.68 -20.18
C TYR A 220 -1.31 -16.15 -19.86
N GLN A 221 -2.31 -16.88 -19.41
CA GLN A 221 -2.24 -18.29 -19.00
C GLN A 221 -1.88 -19.23 -20.17
N HIS A 222 -2.31 -18.93 -21.39
CA HIS A 222 -2.02 -19.73 -22.58
C HIS A 222 -0.74 -19.32 -23.32
N SER A 223 -0.08 -18.26 -22.89
CA SER A 223 1.18 -17.82 -23.50
C SER A 223 2.28 -18.88 -23.35
N PRO A 224 3.03 -19.20 -24.41
CA PRO A 224 4.19 -20.08 -24.31
C PRO A 224 5.21 -19.64 -23.27
N ILE A 225 5.30 -18.34 -23.04
CA ILE A 225 6.25 -17.70 -22.12
C ILE A 225 5.89 -17.99 -20.65
N THR A 226 4.61 -18.23 -20.35
CA THR A 226 4.11 -18.45 -18.97
C THR A 226 4.07 -19.92 -18.55
N LYS A 227 4.11 -20.86 -19.50
CA LYS A 227 3.97 -22.31 -19.23
C LYS A 227 5.02 -22.92 -18.28
N HIS A 228 6.10 -22.22 -18.03
CA HIS A 228 7.21 -22.69 -17.18
C HIS A 228 7.53 -21.73 -16.04
N SER A 229 6.72 -20.71 -15.79
CA SER A 229 6.99 -19.69 -14.77
C SER A 229 6.28 -19.96 -13.45
N SER A 230 7.03 -19.86 -12.34
CA SER A 230 6.43 -19.73 -11.02
C SER A 230 5.65 -18.40 -10.94
N PRO A 231 4.51 -18.33 -10.22
CA PRO A 231 3.59 -17.19 -10.28
C PRO A 231 4.20 -15.81 -9.97
N ILE A 232 5.35 -15.75 -9.31
CA ILE A 232 5.88 -14.47 -8.80
C ILE A 232 7.37 -14.25 -9.11
N THR A 233 8.17 -15.32 -9.27
CA THR A 233 9.63 -15.22 -9.28
C THR A 233 10.30 -15.44 -10.64
N GLN A 234 9.53 -15.80 -11.67
CA GLN A 234 10.07 -16.05 -13.02
C GLN A 234 9.42 -15.11 -14.04
N TYR A 235 10.19 -14.67 -15.01
CA TYR A 235 9.78 -13.80 -16.13
C TYR A 235 8.94 -14.58 -17.16
N PRO A 236 7.87 -13.95 -17.73
CA PRO A 236 7.19 -12.76 -17.27
C PRO A 236 6.32 -13.04 -16.04
N THR A 237 6.55 -12.31 -14.96
CA THR A 237 5.71 -12.46 -13.76
C THR A 237 4.37 -11.74 -13.93
N PRO A 238 3.30 -12.13 -13.20
CA PRO A 238 2.05 -11.39 -13.23
C PRO A 238 2.21 -9.91 -12.83
N LEU A 239 3.21 -9.59 -12.01
CA LEU A 239 3.51 -8.22 -11.59
C LEU A 239 3.93 -7.34 -12.76
N MET A 240 4.80 -7.84 -13.61
CA MET A 240 5.29 -7.14 -14.79
C MET A 240 4.26 -7.15 -15.93
N TYR A 241 3.53 -8.27 -16.08
CA TYR A 241 2.58 -8.42 -17.19
C TYR A 241 1.36 -7.51 -17.06
N PHE A 242 0.84 -7.35 -15.82
CA PHE A 242 -0.41 -6.61 -15.57
C PHE A 242 -0.21 -5.30 -14.81
N GLY A 243 0.87 -5.14 -14.05
CA GLY A 243 1.05 -4.05 -13.09
C GLY A 243 1.13 -2.65 -13.69
N GLY A 244 0.96 -1.65 -12.83
CA GLY A 244 1.27 -0.26 -13.11
C GLY A 244 2.64 0.15 -12.58
N PHE A 245 3.22 1.21 -13.10
CA PHE A 245 4.51 1.70 -12.60
C PHE A 245 4.41 2.17 -11.14
N GLU A 246 3.31 2.84 -10.78
CA GLU A 246 3.03 3.28 -9.40
C GLU A 246 2.82 2.09 -8.45
N MET A 247 2.18 1.02 -8.93
CA MET A 247 1.96 -0.19 -8.15
C MET A 247 3.27 -0.94 -7.87
N VAL A 248 4.12 -1.08 -8.90
CA VAL A 248 5.43 -1.74 -8.78
C VAL A 248 6.40 -0.89 -7.95
N ALA A 249 6.37 0.43 -8.11
CA ALA A 249 7.14 1.34 -7.25
C ALA A 249 6.66 1.26 -5.79
N ALA A 250 5.35 1.15 -5.55
CA ALA A 250 4.81 0.93 -4.20
C ALA A 250 5.32 -0.38 -3.58
N ILE A 251 5.41 -1.48 -4.36
CA ILE A 251 6.02 -2.74 -3.89
C ILE A 251 7.49 -2.49 -3.51
N GLY A 252 8.27 -1.82 -4.36
CA GLY A 252 9.66 -1.47 -4.06
C GLY A 252 9.81 -0.63 -2.79
N ALA A 253 8.92 0.33 -2.58
CA ALA A 253 8.86 1.16 -1.38
C ALA A 253 8.51 0.32 -0.13
N MET A 254 7.49 -0.55 -0.20
CA MET A 254 7.10 -1.44 0.92
C MET A 254 8.25 -2.36 1.32
N LEU A 255 8.94 -2.98 0.34
CA LEU A 255 10.07 -3.86 0.60
C LEU A 255 11.24 -3.11 1.24
N ARG A 256 11.56 -1.91 0.75
CA ARG A 256 12.64 -1.11 1.34
C ARG A 256 12.29 -0.60 2.72
N ALA A 257 11.06 -0.17 2.94
CA ALA A 257 10.59 0.26 4.25
C ALA A 257 10.68 -0.88 5.29
N ALA A 258 10.28 -2.10 4.91
CA ALA A 258 10.43 -3.29 5.76
C ALA A 258 11.90 -3.60 6.05
N GLU A 259 12.79 -3.56 5.04
CA GLU A 259 14.24 -3.74 5.21
C GLU A 259 14.87 -2.72 6.15
N ARG A 260 14.27 -1.52 6.22
CA ARG A 260 14.73 -0.41 7.07
C ARG A 260 13.93 -0.25 8.36
N HIS A 261 13.08 -1.22 8.68
CA HIS A 261 12.29 -1.27 9.91
C HIS A 261 11.34 -0.06 10.11
N LEU A 262 10.80 0.50 9.02
CA LEU A 262 9.76 1.50 9.10
C LEU A 262 8.40 0.86 9.34
N ILE A 263 7.51 1.60 9.98
CA ILE A 263 6.08 1.28 10.07
C ILE A 263 5.44 1.61 8.72
N ILE A 264 4.76 0.64 8.10
CA ILE A 264 4.14 0.79 6.78
C ILE A 264 2.62 0.79 6.95
N LEU A 265 1.97 1.88 6.56
CA LEU A 265 0.52 2.01 6.57
C LEU A 265 -0.02 1.59 5.20
N ILE A 266 -0.77 0.49 5.17
CA ILE A 266 -1.39 -0.04 3.96
C ILE A 266 -2.79 0.57 3.82
N ASP A 267 -3.02 1.26 2.72
CA ASP A 267 -4.29 1.88 2.37
C ASP A 267 -5.35 0.85 1.89
N GLY A 268 -6.16 1.20 0.94
CA GLY A 268 -7.29 0.44 0.42
C GLY A 268 -6.92 -0.70 -0.53
N PHE A 269 -7.84 -0.97 -1.45
CA PHE A 269 -7.83 -2.11 -2.36
C PHE A 269 -6.54 -2.24 -3.18
N ILE A 270 -6.09 -1.14 -3.82
CA ILE A 270 -4.91 -1.16 -4.70
C ILE A 270 -3.63 -1.39 -3.89
N MET A 271 -3.46 -0.67 -2.77
CA MET A 271 -2.28 -0.84 -1.92
C MET A 271 -2.27 -2.19 -1.21
N THR A 272 -3.43 -2.77 -0.90
CA THR A 272 -3.52 -4.15 -0.39
C THR A 272 -3.07 -5.17 -1.43
N ALA A 273 -3.41 -4.98 -2.72
CA ALA A 273 -2.89 -5.83 -3.80
C ALA A 273 -1.36 -5.74 -3.90
N CYS A 274 -0.80 -4.53 -3.80
CA CYS A 274 0.66 -4.31 -3.76
C CYS A 274 1.30 -4.96 -2.52
N ALA A 275 0.67 -4.86 -1.34
CA ALA A 275 1.15 -5.48 -0.11
C ALA A 275 1.16 -7.01 -0.20
N ILE A 276 0.11 -7.63 -0.76
CA ILE A 276 0.08 -9.08 -1.01
C ILE A 276 1.23 -9.49 -1.94
N ALA A 277 1.50 -8.72 -2.99
CA ALA A 277 2.62 -8.96 -3.89
C ALA A 277 3.98 -8.87 -3.16
N ALA A 278 4.18 -7.83 -2.33
CA ALA A 278 5.37 -7.65 -1.52
C ALA A 278 5.57 -8.80 -0.52
N ILE A 279 4.51 -9.24 0.17
CA ILE A 279 4.51 -10.36 1.11
C ILE A 279 4.86 -11.68 0.40
N ARG A 280 4.37 -11.90 -0.81
CA ARG A 280 4.71 -13.10 -1.59
C ARG A 280 6.15 -13.13 -2.04
N LEU A 281 6.73 -11.98 -2.36
CA LEU A 281 8.16 -11.86 -2.67
C LEU A 281 9.02 -12.03 -1.41
N TYR A 282 8.62 -11.43 -0.30
CA TYR A 282 9.33 -11.43 0.97
C TYR A 282 8.33 -11.56 2.13
N PRO A 283 8.01 -12.79 2.58
CA PRO A 283 6.97 -13.01 3.60
C PRO A 283 7.16 -12.20 4.89
N ALA A 284 8.40 -11.97 5.29
CA ALA A 284 8.71 -11.19 6.49
C ALA A 284 8.31 -9.71 6.40
N ALA A 285 8.05 -9.18 5.20
CA ALA A 285 7.59 -7.80 5.04
C ALA A 285 6.25 -7.52 5.73
N GLN A 286 5.41 -8.56 5.91
CA GLN A 286 4.12 -8.43 6.59
C GLN A 286 4.25 -7.94 8.02
N ASP A 287 5.29 -8.29 8.73
CA ASP A 287 5.51 -7.88 10.13
C ASP A 287 5.56 -6.36 10.31
N TYR A 288 5.92 -5.64 9.24
CA TYR A 288 6.09 -4.19 9.21
C TYR A 288 4.84 -3.44 8.73
N MET A 289 3.79 -4.15 8.30
CA MET A 289 2.59 -3.59 7.68
C MET A 289 1.44 -3.49 8.67
N ILE A 290 0.79 -2.32 8.70
CA ILE A 290 -0.47 -2.09 9.41
C ILE A 290 -1.54 -1.84 8.35
N PHE A 291 -2.50 -2.76 8.22
CA PHE A 291 -3.64 -2.62 7.32
C PHE A 291 -4.65 -1.67 7.96
N THR A 292 -4.89 -0.54 7.35
CA THR A 292 -5.53 0.60 7.99
C THR A 292 -7.03 0.58 7.90
N HIS A 293 -7.59 0.17 6.77
CA HIS A 293 -9.03 0.08 6.61
C HIS A 293 -9.45 -1.04 5.66
N CYS A 294 -10.71 -1.45 5.78
CA CYS A 294 -11.40 -2.19 4.75
C CYS A 294 -12.22 -1.21 3.92
N GLY A 295 -11.84 -1.02 2.66
CA GLY A 295 -12.59 -0.20 1.69
C GLY A 295 -13.85 -0.92 1.21
N ASP A 296 -14.69 -0.17 0.48
CA ASP A 296 -15.95 -0.66 -0.07
C ASP A 296 -15.80 -1.27 -1.49
N GLU A 297 -14.56 -1.41 -1.97
CA GLU A 297 -14.28 -2.07 -3.23
C GLU A 297 -14.55 -3.57 -3.15
N SER A 298 -15.15 -4.10 -4.24
CA SER A 298 -15.44 -5.53 -4.35
C SER A 298 -14.19 -6.38 -4.10
N GLY A 299 -14.32 -7.33 -3.19
CA GLY A 299 -13.25 -8.26 -2.87
C GLY A 299 -12.19 -7.77 -1.90
N HIS A 300 -12.13 -6.48 -1.52
CA HIS A 300 -11.10 -5.98 -0.61
C HIS A 300 -11.04 -6.76 0.71
N LYS A 301 -12.19 -7.07 1.31
CA LYS A 301 -12.25 -7.91 2.50
C LYS A 301 -11.57 -9.26 2.29
N ARG A 302 -11.78 -9.92 1.14
CA ARG A 302 -11.14 -11.21 0.84
C ARG A 302 -9.62 -11.08 0.70
N MET A 303 -9.14 -9.98 0.13
CA MET A 303 -7.68 -9.72 0.08
C MET A 303 -7.09 -9.60 1.47
N LEU A 304 -7.76 -8.90 2.38
CA LEU A 304 -7.36 -8.81 3.78
C LEU A 304 -7.35 -10.18 4.47
N ASP A 305 -8.34 -11.02 4.17
CA ASP A 305 -8.42 -12.40 4.70
C ASP A 305 -7.26 -13.28 4.21
N ILE A 306 -6.77 -13.12 2.96
CA ILE A 306 -5.61 -13.86 2.41
C ILE A 306 -4.36 -13.70 3.28
N VAL A 307 -4.16 -12.51 3.82
CA VAL A 307 -2.99 -12.17 4.66
C VAL A 307 -3.33 -12.13 6.14
N ASN A 308 -4.50 -12.61 6.55
CA ASN A 308 -5.00 -12.56 7.92
C ASN A 308 -4.91 -11.14 8.53
N ALA A 309 -5.12 -10.11 7.72
CA ALA A 309 -5.06 -8.73 8.15
C ALA A 309 -6.28 -8.35 9.01
N LYS A 310 -6.02 -7.53 10.02
CA LYS A 310 -7.07 -6.95 10.88
C LYS A 310 -7.12 -5.44 10.63
N PRO A 311 -7.94 -4.95 9.70
CA PRO A 311 -8.05 -3.53 9.41
C PRO A 311 -8.59 -2.76 10.62
N LEU A 312 -8.17 -1.49 10.74
CA LEU A 312 -8.55 -0.63 11.87
C LEU A 312 -9.90 0.05 11.67
N LEU A 313 -10.24 0.40 10.42
CA LEU A 313 -11.44 1.16 10.06
C LEU A 313 -12.31 0.42 9.06
N HIS A 314 -13.63 0.64 9.19
CA HIS A 314 -14.67 0.23 8.25
C HIS A 314 -15.60 1.43 8.01
N LEU A 315 -15.21 2.35 7.12
CA LEU A 315 -15.92 3.60 6.85
C LEU A 315 -16.55 3.67 5.46
N GLY A 316 -16.50 2.57 4.68
CA GLY A 316 -17.00 2.56 3.30
C GLY A 316 -16.16 3.44 2.35
N LEU A 317 -14.88 3.65 2.63
CA LEU A 317 -14.00 4.46 1.80
C LEU A 317 -13.66 3.71 0.51
N ARG A 318 -13.60 4.44 -0.62
CA ARG A 318 -13.22 3.94 -1.94
C ARG A 318 -12.56 5.02 -2.82
N LEU A 319 -11.84 5.97 -2.18
CA LEU A 319 -11.22 7.09 -2.90
C LEU A 319 -9.83 6.73 -3.44
N GLY A 320 -9.01 6.00 -2.70
CA GLY A 320 -7.58 5.86 -2.97
C GLY A 320 -6.76 7.02 -2.39
N GLU A 321 -5.71 7.42 -3.06
CA GLU A 321 -4.76 8.48 -2.67
C GLU A 321 -4.04 8.21 -1.34
N GLY A 322 -4.20 7.04 -0.70
CA GLY A 322 -3.72 6.74 0.65
C GLY A 322 -4.58 7.33 1.77
N THR A 323 -5.80 7.80 1.44
CA THR A 323 -6.67 8.52 2.38
C THR A 323 -7.11 7.68 3.56
N GLY A 324 -7.38 6.39 3.37
CA GLY A 324 -7.75 5.49 4.46
C GLY A 324 -6.61 5.25 5.44
N ALA A 325 -5.37 5.18 4.93
CA ALA A 325 -4.18 5.06 5.76
C ALA A 325 -3.97 6.28 6.65
N LEU A 326 -4.11 7.47 6.07
CA LEU A 326 -4.00 8.73 6.79
C LEU A 326 -5.14 8.90 7.80
N CYS A 327 -6.38 8.52 7.43
CA CYS A 327 -7.54 8.57 8.33
C CYS A 327 -7.37 7.66 9.57
N ALA A 328 -6.68 6.54 9.45
CA ALA A 328 -6.43 5.61 10.55
C ALA A 328 -5.25 6.03 11.47
N PHE A 329 -4.41 6.95 11.03
CA PHE A 329 -3.19 7.33 11.75
C PHE A 329 -3.42 7.75 13.21
N PRO A 330 -4.46 8.50 13.59
CA PRO A 330 -4.72 8.86 15.00
C PRO A 330 -4.91 7.66 15.93
N ILE A 331 -5.38 6.52 15.42
CA ILE A 331 -5.51 5.28 16.20
C ILE A 331 -4.13 4.71 16.51
N ILE A 332 -3.22 4.75 15.54
CA ILE A 332 -1.84 4.28 15.71
C ILE A 332 -1.08 5.23 16.64
N ASP A 333 -1.28 6.55 16.51
CA ASP A 333 -0.72 7.56 17.41
C ASP A 333 -1.21 7.32 18.85
N SER A 334 -2.49 7.02 19.03
CA SER A 334 -3.04 6.68 20.34
C SER A 334 -2.40 5.43 20.94
N ALA A 335 -2.09 4.41 20.13
CA ALA A 335 -1.41 3.22 20.61
C ALA A 335 0.03 3.51 21.08
N VAL A 336 0.75 4.37 20.35
CA VAL A 336 2.11 4.81 20.71
C VAL A 336 2.09 5.69 21.98
N ARG A 337 1.18 6.66 22.05
CA ARG A 337 1.00 7.51 23.23
C ARG A 337 0.61 6.70 24.46
N MET A 338 -0.25 5.69 24.31
CA MET A 338 -0.59 4.77 25.39
C MET A 338 0.66 4.21 26.07
N VAL A 339 1.62 3.72 25.29
CA VAL A 339 2.86 3.11 25.83
C VAL A 339 3.81 4.15 26.42
N ASN A 340 3.86 5.34 25.83
CA ASN A 340 4.84 6.37 26.21
C ASN A 340 4.34 7.29 27.32
N GLU A 341 3.03 7.56 27.39
CA GLU A 341 2.47 8.64 28.23
C GLU A 341 1.62 8.13 29.39
N MET A 342 1.02 6.92 29.29
CA MET A 342 0.23 6.39 30.40
C MET A 342 1.11 6.00 31.58
N ASN A 343 0.65 6.35 32.78
CA ASN A 343 1.32 5.94 34.03
C ASN A 343 1.11 4.43 34.27
N ASN A 344 1.98 3.82 35.09
CA ASN A 344 1.88 2.42 35.50
C ASN A 344 1.37 2.32 36.96
N PHE A 345 0.99 1.11 37.38
CA PHE A 345 0.48 0.87 38.75
C PHE A 345 1.46 1.28 39.84
N ASP A 346 2.75 0.99 39.64
CA ASP A 346 3.80 1.25 40.64
C ASP A 346 3.98 2.76 40.86
N ASN A 347 4.13 3.52 39.77
CA ASN A 347 4.33 4.97 39.84
C ASN A 347 3.06 5.70 40.32
N ALA A 348 1.89 5.21 39.96
CA ALA A 348 0.60 5.79 40.37
C ALA A 348 0.22 5.42 41.80
N LYS A 349 0.92 4.47 42.45
CA LYS A 349 0.58 3.91 43.76
C LYS A 349 -0.85 3.38 43.85
N ILE A 350 -1.33 2.79 42.75
CA ILE A 350 -2.64 2.17 42.67
C ILE A 350 -2.48 0.66 42.86
N THR A 351 -3.32 0.08 43.71
CA THR A 351 -3.28 -1.36 43.99
C THR A 351 -3.57 -2.14 42.71
N LYS A 352 -2.63 -2.97 42.29
CA LYS A 352 -2.82 -3.90 41.18
C LYS A 352 -3.67 -5.07 41.66
N TYR A 353 -4.72 -5.41 40.93
CA TYR A 353 -5.76 -6.38 41.34
C TYR A 353 -5.86 -7.60 40.41
N PHE A 354 -4.88 -7.84 39.52
CA PHE A 354 -4.79 -8.98 38.61
C PHE A 354 -3.36 -9.48 38.49
#